data_e79da1fc63923bb1d556db84782f1bb8
#
_entry.id   e79da1fc63923bb1d556db84782f1bb8
#
_cell.length_a   1.000
_cell.length_b   1.000
_cell.length_c   1.000
_cell.angle_alpha   90.00
_cell.angle_beta   90.00
_cell.angle_gamma   90.00
#
_symmetry.space_group_name_H-M   'P 1'
#
loop_
_entity.id
_entity.type
_entity.pdbx_description
1 polymer ?
#
loop_
_entity_poly.entity_id
_entity_poly.type
_entity_poly.pdbx_seq_one_letter_code
_entity_poly.pdbx_strand_id
1 'polypeptide(L)'
;MTKYKLVATAAAGIEALVGKELRNMGYEVQVENGKAFFEGDDYDIARTNIWLRTADRIKIIMGQFTAKTFDSLFEQTKSIPWEKILPVDAEFPVSGKSVKSTLYSVPNCQSIVKKAIVNRLSEAYHRRTHLPETGALYPIEVAILKDVVTLTIDTSGTSLFKRGYRTEKGGAPLKENMAAALVMLTSWYPDKPFYDPTCGSGTIPIEAALIGKNIAPGLNRSFAAEKWTFFTPGVFDKVREEARKEIRTELQLDILGADIDGSMIEIAKQNAIKAGVADQIEFKQMQLKDFRTKKENGIIVANPPYGDRLLSEEQAQAIYKQMGETYAPLETWSKYILTSDLTFEDHYGQKATKKRKLYNGAIRTDYFQFWGVRKRRVQEDK
;
A
#
# COMPACT_ATOMS: atom_id res chain seq x y z
N MET A 1 -23.23 16.77 -6.68
CA MET A 1 -21.98 16.67 -5.87
C MET A 1 -20.81 17.08 -6.74
N THR A 2 -19.84 17.78 -6.17
CA THR A 2 -18.64 18.23 -6.91
C THR A 2 -17.75 17.03 -7.16
N LYS A 3 -17.38 16.77 -8.44
CA LYS A 3 -16.40 15.74 -8.77
C LYS A 3 -14.99 16.33 -8.80
N TYR A 4 -14.06 15.57 -8.26
CA TYR A 4 -12.62 15.88 -8.20
C TYR A 4 -11.85 14.96 -9.13
N LYS A 5 -10.79 15.48 -9.72
CA LYS A 5 -9.75 14.64 -10.34
C LYS A 5 -8.88 14.09 -9.23
N LEU A 6 -8.79 12.79 -9.14
CA LEU A 6 -8.12 12.07 -8.06
C LEU A 6 -6.93 11.27 -8.58
N VAL A 7 -5.93 11.09 -7.73
CA VAL A 7 -4.81 10.20 -7.98
C VAL A 7 -4.52 9.34 -6.76
N ALA A 8 -4.52 8.02 -6.97
CA ALA A 8 -3.98 7.05 -6.01
C ALA A 8 -2.51 6.82 -6.34
N THR A 9 -1.62 7.07 -5.37
CA THR A 9 -0.19 6.79 -5.52
C THR A 9 0.14 5.38 -5.09
N ALA A 10 1.13 4.75 -5.73
CA ALA A 10 1.54 3.38 -5.47
C ALA A 10 3.05 3.21 -5.57
N ALA A 11 3.59 2.17 -4.93
CA ALA A 11 4.96 1.73 -5.18
C ALA A 11 5.10 1.22 -6.62
N ALA A 12 6.32 1.38 -7.19
CA ALA A 12 6.59 0.91 -8.54
C ALA A 12 6.40 -0.61 -8.65
N GLY A 13 5.68 -1.05 -9.68
CA GLY A 13 5.37 -2.45 -9.97
C GLY A 13 4.03 -2.95 -9.45
N ILE A 14 3.33 -2.19 -8.59
CA ILE A 14 1.98 -2.54 -8.10
C ILE A 14 0.87 -1.58 -8.56
N GLU A 15 1.16 -0.62 -9.41
CA GLU A 15 0.19 0.36 -9.92
C GLU A 15 -1.02 -0.32 -10.60
N ALA A 16 -0.75 -1.40 -11.34
CA ALA A 16 -1.80 -2.18 -12.00
C ALA A 16 -2.78 -2.83 -11.00
N LEU A 17 -2.31 -3.17 -9.78
CA LEU A 17 -3.18 -3.67 -8.71
C LEU A 17 -4.08 -2.56 -8.19
N VAL A 18 -3.53 -1.38 -7.90
CA VAL A 18 -4.33 -0.21 -7.50
C VAL A 18 -5.39 0.10 -8.56
N GLY A 19 -5.01 0.09 -9.83
CA GLY A 19 -5.95 0.25 -10.94
C GLY A 19 -7.03 -0.83 -11.00
N LYS A 20 -6.68 -2.09 -10.66
CA LYS A 20 -7.64 -3.19 -10.57
C LYS A 20 -8.60 -3.00 -9.39
N GLU A 21 -8.11 -2.61 -8.22
CA GLU A 21 -8.94 -2.32 -7.05
C GLU A 21 -9.97 -1.22 -7.38
N LEU A 22 -9.52 -0.11 -7.97
CA LEU A 22 -10.39 1.00 -8.37
C LEU A 22 -11.45 0.58 -9.41
N ARG A 23 -11.07 -0.21 -10.44
CA ARG A 23 -12.03 -0.73 -11.42
C ARG A 23 -13.06 -1.66 -10.80
N ASN A 24 -12.65 -2.49 -9.85
CA ASN A 24 -13.57 -3.37 -9.10
C ASN A 24 -14.55 -2.56 -8.23
N MET A 25 -14.18 -1.34 -7.85
CA MET A 25 -15.06 -0.39 -7.16
C MET A 25 -15.96 0.40 -8.11
N GLY A 26 -15.82 0.22 -9.43
CA GLY A 26 -16.65 0.84 -10.46
C GLY A 26 -16.11 2.13 -11.07
N TYR A 27 -14.83 2.49 -10.82
CA TYR A 27 -14.23 3.69 -11.39
C TYR A 27 -13.60 3.43 -12.76
N GLU A 28 -13.67 4.44 -13.64
CA GLU A 28 -12.82 4.53 -14.82
C GLU A 28 -11.41 4.93 -14.39
N VAL A 29 -10.37 4.20 -14.83
CA VAL A 29 -9.02 4.36 -14.29
C VAL A 29 -7.98 4.39 -15.41
N GLN A 30 -7.17 5.42 -15.40
CA GLN A 30 -5.93 5.51 -16.16
C GLN A 30 -4.75 5.20 -15.23
N VAL A 31 -3.93 4.19 -15.59
CA VAL A 31 -2.77 3.76 -14.81
C VAL A 31 -1.49 4.26 -15.48
N GLU A 32 -0.63 4.88 -14.67
CA GLU A 32 0.72 5.32 -15.05
C GLU A 32 1.74 4.82 -14.02
N ASN A 33 3.03 5.03 -14.27
CA ASN A 33 4.09 4.66 -13.33
C ASN A 33 3.90 5.35 -11.98
N GLY A 34 3.69 4.57 -10.91
CA GLY A 34 3.49 5.05 -9.54
C GLY A 34 2.13 5.68 -9.26
N LYS A 35 1.18 5.64 -10.20
CA LYS A 35 -0.08 6.38 -10.10
C LYS A 35 -1.25 5.67 -10.79
N ALA A 36 -2.45 5.88 -10.25
CA ALA A 36 -3.72 5.54 -10.90
C ALA A 36 -4.66 6.75 -10.77
N PHE A 37 -5.12 7.27 -11.90
CA PHE A 37 -5.99 8.44 -11.98
C PHE A 37 -7.44 8.00 -12.13
N PHE A 38 -8.35 8.70 -11.46
CA PHE A 38 -9.80 8.47 -11.52
C PHE A 38 -10.55 9.74 -11.12
N GLU A 39 -11.85 9.74 -11.22
CA GLU A 39 -12.70 10.84 -10.78
C GLU A 39 -13.69 10.36 -9.70
N GLY A 40 -14.01 11.24 -8.76
CA GLY A 40 -14.95 10.94 -7.70
C GLY A 40 -15.31 12.15 -6.85
N ASP A 41 -16.32 12.00 -6.03
CA ASP A 41 -16.76 13.00 -5.05
C ASP A 41 -16.18 12.75 -3.65
N ASP A 42 -16.70 13.41 -2.62
CA ASP A 42 -16.25 13.23 -1.23
C ASP A 42 -16.53 11.82 -0.69
N TYR A 43 -17.63 11.19 -1.10
CA TYR A 43 -17.92 9.80 -0.77
C TYR A 43 -16.88 8.86 -1.39
N ASP A 44 -16.51 9.08 -2.65
CA ASP A 44 -15.49 8.30 -3.35
C ASP A 44 -14.11 8.47 -2.73
N ILE A 45 -13.77 9.68 -2.26
CA ILE A 45 -12.53 9.92 -1.51
C ILE A 45 -12.53 9.13 -0.20
N ALA A 46 -13.63 9.16 0.57
CA ALA A 46 -13.75 8.38 1.80
C ALA A 46 -13.63 6.87 1.51
N ARG A 47 -14.36 6.39 0.49
CA ARG A 47 -14.40 4.98 0.09
C ARG A 47 -13.03 4.49 -0.35
N THR A 48 -12.31 5.23 -1.17
CA THR A 48 -10.99 4.81 -1.66
C THR A 48 -9.91 4.85 -0.58
N ASN A 49 -9.96 5.82 0.35
CA ASN A 49 -9.07 5.84 1.52
C ASN A 49 -9.31 4.64 2.46
N ILE A 50 -10.55 4.22 2.66
CA ILE A 50 -10.91 3.12 3.55
C ILE A 50 -10.61 1.75 2.92
N TRP A 51 -10.87 1.58 1.61
CA TRP A 51 -10.83 0.27 0.96
C TRP A 51 -9.55 -0.08 0.22
N LEU A 52 -8.79 0.90 -0.32
CA LEU A 52 -7.62 0.56 -1.12
C LEU A 52 -6.51 -0.08 -0.27
N ARG A 53 -6.15 -1.29 -0.65
CA ARG A 53 -5.16 -2.12 0.06
C ARG A 53 -3.74 -1.84 -0.40
N THR A 54 -3.56 -1.55 -1.69
CA THR A 54 -2.24 -1.46 -2.32
C THR A 54 -1.77 -0.04 -2.61
N ALA A 55 -2.64 0.96 -2.46
CA ALA A 55 -2.28 2.37 -2.59
C ALA A 55 -1.46 2.90 -1.40
N ASP A 56 -0.64 3.93 -1.65
CA ASP A 56 0.06 4.68 -0.61
C ASP A 56 -0.75 5.87 -0.08
N ARG A 57 -1.41 6.61 -0.99
CA ARG A 57 -2.18 7.83 -0.70
C ARG A 57 -3.24 8.09 -1.75
N ILE A 58 -4.29 8.78 -1.36
CA ILE A 58 -5.29 9.35 -2.27
C ILE A 58 -5.15 10.87 -2.23
N LYS A 59 -5.04 11.50 -3.39
CA LYS A 59 -4.83 12.95 -3.49
C LYS A 59 -5.81 13.58 -4.49
N ILE A 60 -6.26 14.81 -4.18
CA ILE A 60 -7.00 15.66 -5.11
C ILE A 60 -5.99 16.40 -5.98
N ILE A 61 -6.18 16.38 -7.30
CA ILE A 61 -5.37 17.15 -8.25
C ILE A 61 -5.98 18.56 -8.35
N MET A 62 -5.21 19.56 -7.89
CA MET A 62 -5.62 20.95 -7.91
C MET A 62 -5.31 21.63 -9.25
N GLY A 63 -4.21 21.24 -9.88
CA GLY A 63 -3.80 21.78 -11.17
C GLY A 63 -2.63 21.02 -11.75
N GLN A 64 -2.53 21.08 -13.09
CA GLN A 64 -1.41 20.55 -13.85
C GLN A 64 -1.05 21.53 -14.96
N PHE A 65 0.22 21.93 -15.03
CA PHE A 65 0.71 22.92 -15.98
C PHE A 65 2.22 22.79 -16.20
N THR A 66 2.75 23.43 -17.25
CA THR A 66 4.20 23.48 -17.51
C THR A 66 4.79 24.73 -16.87
N ALA A 67 5.91 24.61 -16.15
CA ALA A 67 6.67 25.74 -15.63
C ALA A 67 8.18 25.47 -15.71
N LYS A 68 8.92 26.42 -16.32
CA LYS A 68 10.37 26.40 -16.43
C LYS A 68 11.04 27.52 -15.63
N THR A 69 10.25 28.47 -15.11
CA THR A 69 10.71 29.57 -14.27
C THR A 69 9.91 29.63 -12.98
N PHE A 70 10.49 30.21 -11.92
CA PHE A 70 9.81 30.40 -10.65
C PHE A 70 8.62 31.37 -10.78
N ASP A 71 8.69 32.38 -11.66
CA ASP A 71 7.57 33.28 -11.92
C ASP A 71 6.40 32.54 -12.56
N SER A 72 6.67 31.67 -13.55
CA SER A 72 5.62 30.86 -14.15
C SER A 72 5.01 29.87 -13.14
N LEU A 73 5.83 29.28 -12.26
CA LEU A 73 5.34 28.41 -11.18
C LEU A 73 4.44 29.20 -10.21
N PHE A 74 4.85 30.41 -9.83
CA PHE A 74 4.11 31.28 -8.91
C PHE A 74 2.75 31.68 -9.51
N GLU A 75 2.73 32.26 -10.71
CA GLU A 75 1.51 32.81 -11.32
C GLU A 75 0.49 31.70 -11.62
N GLN A 76 0.93 30.58 -12.16
CA GLN A 76 0.01 29.48 -12.45
C GLN A 76 -0.52 28.81 -11.17
N THR A 77 0.30 28.72 -10.11
CA THR A 77 -0.19 28.24 -8.80
C THR A 77 -1.20 29.21 -8.21
N LYS A 78 -0.93 30.52 -8.25
CA LYS A 78 -1.82 31.57 -7.74
C LYS A 78 -3.16 31.61 -8.48
N SER A 79 -3.18 31.29 -9.77
CA SER A 79 -4.41 31.29 -10.58
C SER A 79 -5.42 30.18 -10.18
N ILE A 80 -4.99 29.16 -9.46
CA ILE A 80 -5.87 28.10 -8.97
C ILE A 80 -6.78 28.65 -7.86
N PRO A 81 -8.09 28.33 -7.87
CA PRO A 81 -9.04 28.82 -6.86
C PRO A 81 -8.95 28.04 -5.55
N TRP A 82 -7.84 28.23 -4.82
CA TRP A 82 -7.54 27.53 -3.55
C TRP A 82 -8.60 27.75 -2.48
N GLU A 83 -9.25 28.92 -2.46
CA GLU A 83 -10.32 29.27 -1.52
C GLU A 83 -11.56 28.36 -1.60
N LYS A 84 -11.72 27.62 -2.69
CA LYS A 84 -12.82 26.63 -2.82
C LYS A 84 -12.61 25.39 -1.95
N ILE A 85 -11.37 25.14 -1.52
CA ILE A 85 -10.99 23.95 -0.74
C ILE A 85 -10.35 24.33 0.59
N LEU A 86 -9.47 25.33 0.60
CA LEU A 86 -8.73 25.74 1.80
C LEU A 86 -9.49 26.86 2.53
N PRO A 87 -10.04 26.62 3.74
CA PRO A 87 -10.58 27.68 4.58
C PRO A 87 -9.47 28.65 5.02
N VAL A 88 -9.86 29.80 5.55
CA VAL A 88 -8.95 30.88 5.94
C VAL A 88 -7.91 30.46 7.01
N ASP A 89 -8.27 29.48 7.82
CA ASP A 89 -7.45 28.95 8.93
C ASP A 89 -6.75 27.63 8.58
N ALA A 90 -6.85 27.14 7.34
CA ALA A 90 -6.22 25.89 6.91
C ALA A 90 -4.73 25.84 7.24
N GLU A 91 -4.28 24.74 7.83
CA GLU A 91 -2.85 24.40 7.94
C GLU A 91 -2.44 23.64 6.67
N PHE A 92 -1.57 24.22 5.83
CA PHE A 92 -1.20 23.62 4.54
C PHE A 92 0.31 23.58 4.31
N PRO A 93 1.02 22.63 4.91
CA PRO A 93 2.42 22.39 4.60
C PRO A 93 2.59 21.96 3.16
N VAL A 94 3.65 22.47 2.50
CA VAL A 94 3.97 22.13 1.11
C VAL A 94 5.20 21.23 1.08
N SER A 95 5.02 20.01 0.61
CA SER A 95 6.09 19.08 0.26
C SER A 95 6.38 19.13 -1.24
N GLY A 96 7.54 18.61 -1.67
CA GLY A 96 7.87 18.68 -3.09
C GLY A 96 8.79 17.57 -3.58
N LYS A 97 8.79 17.39 -4.90
CA LYS A 97 9.76 16.59 -5.62
C LYS A 97 9.93 17.14 -7.03
N SER A 98 11.16 17.04 -7.56
CA SER A 98 11.44 17.43 -8.94
C SER A 98 12.37 16.40 -9.59
N VAL A 99 12.01 15.96 -10.79
CA VAL A 99 12.74 14.95 -11.53
C VAL A 99 12.86 15.38 -12.98
N LYS A 100 14.10 15.41 -13.51
CA LYS A 100 14.40 15.74 -14.93
C LYS A 100 13.73 17.04 -15.37
N SER A 101 13.81 18.10 -14.54
CA SER A 101 13.12 19.38 -14.74
C SER A 101 14.06 20.54 -14.57
N THR A 102 13.75 21.67 -15.21
CA THR A 102 14.50 22.94 -15.11
C THR A 102 14.47 23.47 -13.69
N LEU A 103 13.30 23.40 -13.04
CA LEU A 103 13.12 23.77 -11.64
C LEU A 103 13.51 22.58 -10.73
N TYR A 104 14.79 22.40 -10.48
CA TYR A 104 15.36 21.28 -9.71
C TYR A 104 15.45 21.53 -8.21
N SER A 105 15.48 22.79 -7.75
CA SER A 105 15.56 23.12 -6.31
C SER A 105 14.22 22.90 -5.63
N VAL A 106 14.04 21.72 -5.02
CA VAL A 106 12.80 21.36 -4.32
C VAL A 106 12.42 22.36 -3.22
N PRO A 107 13.33 22.82 -2.32
CA PRO A 107 12.99 23.81 -1.30
C PRO A 107 12.46 25.13 -1.88
N ASN A 108 13.08 25.61 -2.99
CA ASN A 108 12.63 26.83 -3.66
C ASN A 108 11.22 26.63 -4.28
N CYS A 109 10.98 25.51 -4.94
CA CYS A 109 9.65 25.21 -5.48
C CYS A 109 8.59 25.16 -4.39
N GLN A 110 8.88 24.54 -3.25
CA GLN A 110 7.98 24.50 -2.09
C GLN A 110 7.65 25.90 -1.58
N SER A 111 8.67 26.75 -1.40
CA SER A 111 8.53 28.13 -0.91
C SER A 111 7.71 28.98 -1.89
N ILE A 112 7.96 28.88 -3.19
CA ILE A 112 7.23 29.60 -4.24
C ILE A 112 5.76 29.17 -4.27
N VAL A 113 5.48 27.87 -4.24
CA VAL A 113 4.11 27.34 -4.21
C VAL A 113 3.39 27.81 -2.95
N LYS A 114 4.03 27.69 -1.75
CA LYS A 114 3.44 28.17 -0.50
C LYS A 114 3.10 29.67 -0.59
N LYS A 115 4.04 30.50 -1.07
CA LYS A 115 3.83 31.94 -1.24
C LYS A 115 2.67 32.26 -2.20
N ALA A 116 2.58 31.56 -3.33
CA ALA A 116 1.52 31.75 -4.30
C ALA A 116 0.12 31.45 -3.72
N ILE A 117 0.02 30.34 -2.95
CA ILE A 117 -1.23 29.96 -2.27
C ILE A 117 -1.60 30.98 -1.20
N VAL A 118 -0.63 31.42 -0.36
CA VAL A 118 -0.86 32.45 0.65
C VAL A 118 -1.38 33.74 0.00
N ASN A 119 -0.77 34.19 -1.10
CA ASN A 119 -1.21 35.39 -1.80
C ASN A 119 -2.66 35.23 -2.32
N ARG A 120 -2.97 34.10 -2.96
CA ARG A 120 -4.32 33.83 -3.44
C ARG A 120 -5.35 33.86 -2.31
N LEU A 121 -5.08 33.16 -1.21
CA LEU A 121 -6.00 33.09 -0.07
C LEU A 121 -6.15 34.45 0.62
N SER A 122 -5.03 35.22 0.74
CA SER A 122 -5.08 36.58 1.31
C SER A 122 -5.97 37.52 0.48
N GLU A 123 -5.90 37.44 -0.84
CA GLU A 123 -6.77 38.19 -1.75
C GLU A 123 -8.24 37.71 -1.62
N ALA A 124 -8.47 36.40 -1.69
CA ALA A 124 -9.82 35.82 -1.65
C ALA A 124 -10.54 36.09 -0.31
N TYR A 125 -9.81 36.06 0.80
CA TYR A 125 -10.35 36.28 2.14
C TYR A 125 -10.16 37.73 2.65
N HIS A 126 -9.72 38.66 1.81
CA HIS A 126 -9.47 40.07 2.16
C HIS A 126 -8.60 40.26 3.42
N ARG A 127 -7.57 39.39 3.57
CA ARG A 127 -6.65 39.42 4.74
C ARG A 127 -5.44 40.27 4.44
N ARG A 128 -5.14 41.18 5.35
CA ARG A 128 -3.92 42.01 5.33
C ARG A 128 -2.81 41.52 6.24
N THR A 129 -3.12 40.50 7.09
CA THR A 129 -2.19 39.91 8.05
C THR A 129 -1.94 38.44 7.66
N HIS A 130 -1.05 37.76 8.37
CA HIS A 130 -0.79 36.35 8.18
C HIS A 130 -2.08 35.50 8.27
N LEU A 131 -2.15 34.41 7.46
CA LEU A 131 -3.15 33.38 7.62
C LEU A 131 -2.88 32.63 8.93
N PRO A 132 -3.90 32.33 9.76
CA PRO A 132 -3.66 31.78 11.10
C PRO A 132 -3.08 30.36 11.10
N GLU A 133 -3.34 29.55 10.08
CA GLU A 133 -2.89 28.16 9.96
C GLU A 133 -3.11 27.33 11.24
N THR A 134 -4.28 27.47 11.87
CA THR A 134 -4.65 26.81 13.14
C THR A 134 -5.77 25.80 12.99
N GLY A 135 -6.28 25.63 11.78
CA GLY A 135 -7.39 24.75 11.46
C GLY A 135 -6.97 23.34 11.06
N ALA A 136 -7.77 22.71 10.23
CA ALA A 136 -7.49 21.37 9.75
C ALA A 136 -6.29 21.32 8.81
N LEU A 137 -5.62 20.17 8.79
CA LEU A 137 -4.44 19.91 7.98
C LEU A 137 -4.81 19.57 6.53
N TYR A 138 -4.23 20.30 5.56
CA TYR A 138 -4.35 20.10 4.12
C TYR A 138 -2.96 19.93 3.50
N PRO A 139 -2.33 18.75 3.56
CA PRO A 139 -0.97 18.57 3.04
C PRO A 139 -0.94 18.75 1.53
N ILE A 140 -0.10 19.66 1.05
CA ILE A 140 0.06 19.95 -0.39
C ILE A 140 1.36 19.35 -0.89
N GLU A 141 1.34 18.78 -2.10
CA GLU A 141 2.54 18.33 -2.79
C GLU A 141 2.69 19.07 -4.13
N VAL A 142 3.87 19.62 -4.38
CA VAL A 142 4.32 20.05 -5.70
C VAL A 142 5.22 18.96 -6.31
N ALA A 143 4.75 18.31 -7.36
CA ALA A 143 5.52 17.31 -8.09
C ALA A 143 5.84 17.83 -9.48
N ILE A 144 7.15 17.93 -9.83
CA ILE A 144 7.60 18.40 -11.12
C ILE A 144 8.30 17.24 -11.85
N LEU A 145 7.79 16.87 -13.01
CA LEU A 145 8.37 15.84 -13.85
C LEU A 145 8.49 16.34 -15.29
N LYS A 146 9.71 16.44 -15.83
CA LYS A 146 9.95 16.95 -17.19
C LYS A 146 9.26 18.30 -17.42
N ASP A 147 9.44 19.22 -16.49
CA ASP A 147 8.85 20.57 -16.46
C ASP A 147 7.32 20.63 -16.32
N VAL A 148 6.63 19.49 -16.21
CA VAL A 148 5.20 19.44 -15.91
C VAL A 148 5.01 19.43 -14.39
N VAL A 149 4.36 20.46 -13.88
CA VAL A 149 3.99 20.64 -12.47
C VAL A 149 2.64 19.99 -12.23
N THR A 150 2.52 19.19 -11.19
CA THR A 150 1.25 18.70 -10.67
C THR A 150 1.13 19.12 -9.21
N LEU A 151 0.09 19.89 -8.88
CA LEU A 151 -0.23 20.30 -7.52
C LEU A 151 -1.37 19.44 -6.99
N THR A 152 -1.14 18.84 -5.81
CA THR A 152 -2.14 17.96 -5.19
C THR A 152 -2.34 18.25 -3.72
N ILE A 153 -3.53 17.95 -3.19
CA ILE A 153 -3.83 17.92 -1.74
C ILE A 153 -4.00 16.46 -1.32
N ASP A 154 -3.29 16.05 -0.28
CA ASP A 154 -3.32 14.69 0.26
C ASP A 154 -4.52 14.50 1.19
N THR A 155 -5.46 13.65 0.80
CA THR A 155 -6.67 13.33 1.58
C THR A 155 -6.39 12.31 2.67
N SER A 156 -5.35 11.50 2.51
CA SER A 156 -5.01 10.39 3.42
C SER A 156 -4.32 10.87 4.70
N GLY A 157 -3.43 11.89 4.59
CA GLY A 157 -2.59 12.34 5.69
C GLY A 157 -1.45 11.36 5.99
N THR A 158 -1.62 10.48 6.96
CA THR A 158 -0.70 9.35 7.17
C THR A 158 -0.83 8.35 6.03
N SER A 159 0.29 7.80 5.54
CA SER A 159 0.29 6.84 4.43
C SER A 159 -0.64 5.65 4.69
N LEU A 160 -1.35 5.18 3.66
CA LEU A 160 -2.36 4.11 3.78
C LEU A 160 -1.78 2.78 4.24
N PHE A 161 -0.50 2.50 3.97
CA PHE A 161 0.14 1.28 4.48
C PHE A 161 0.21 1.24 6.01
N LYS A 162 0.22 2.38 6.71
CA LYS A 162 0.12 2.42 8.17
C LYS A 162 -1.31 2.11 8.61
N ARG A 163 -1.67 0.82 8.69
CA ARG A 163 -3.02 0.34 9.06
C ARG A 163 -3.36 0.61 10.51
N GLY A 164 -2.36 0.77 11.39
CA GLY A 164 -2.52 0.99 12.81
C GLY A 164 -2.32 -0.25 13.67
N TYR A 165 -2.24 -1.45 13.11
CA TYR A 165 -2.06 -2.67 13.89
C TYR A 165 -0.61 -2.96 14.29
N ARG A 166 0.37 -2.40 13.57
CA ARG A 166 1.79 -2.69 13.86
C ARG A 166 2.31 -1.91 15.06
N THR A 167 2.98 -2.61 15.97
CA THR A 167 3.82 -1.99 17.00
C THR A 167 5.16 -1.59 16.40
N GLU A 168 5.55 -0.32 16.55
CA GLU A 168 6.81 0.23 16.00
C GLU A 168 8.05 -0.30 16.74
N LYS A 169 8.35 -1.58 16.70
CA LYS A 169 9.61 -2.10 17.26
C LYS A 169 10.28 -3.03 16.26
N GLY A 170 11.41 -2.59 15.75
CA GLY A 170 12.42 -3.38 15.03
C GLY A 170 12.39 -3.25 13.51
N GLY A 171 13.58 -3.00 12.91
CA GLY A 171 13.91 -3.13 11.51
C GLY A 171 13.09 -2.30 10.53
N ALA A 172 13.34 -2.46 9.24
CA ALA A 172 12.51 -1.92 8.15
C ALA A 172 11.61 -3.06 7.61
N PRO A 173 10.49 -3.36 8.28
CA PRO A 173 9.63 -4.46 7.86
C PRO A 173 8.94 -4.18 6.53
N LEU A 174 8.48 -5.24 5.87
CA LEU A 174 7.66 -5.12 4.66
C LEU A 174 6.44 -4.23 4.94
N LYS A 175 6.20 -3.23 4.08
CA LYS A 175 5.03 -2.35 4.21
C LYS A 175 3.75 -3.16 4.02
N GLU A 176 2.70 -2.82 4.77
CA GLU A 176 1.43 -3.54 4.77
C GLU A 176 0.75 -3.53 3.38
N ASN A 177 0.81 -2.42 2.64
CA ASN A 177 0.28 -2.37 1.28
C ASN A 177 1.08 -3.23 0.30
N MET A 178 2.38 -3.39 0.50
CA MET A 178 3.19 -4.32 -0.28
C MET A 178 2.84 -5.76 0.08
N ALA A 179 2.68 -6.09 1.36
CA ALA A 179 2.24 -7.42 1.79
C ALA A 179 0.86 -7.77 1.20
N ALA A 180 -0.10 -6.84 1.24
CA ALA A 180 -1.39 -7.00 0.56
C ALA A 180 -1.22 -7.25 -0.94
N ALA A 181 -0.32 -6.49 -1.60
CA ALA A 181 -0.03 -6.68 -3.01
C ALA A 181 0.55 -8.07 -3.31
N LEU A 182 1.45 -8.59 -2.46
CA LEU A 182 1.99 -9.95 -2.62
C LEU A 182 0.87 -10.99 -2.56
N VAL A 183 -0.05 -10.88 -1.59
CA VAL A 183 -1.22 -11.78 -1.48
C VAL A 183 -2.10 -11.66 -2.73
N MET A 184 -2.44 -10.46 -3.16
CA MET A 184 -3.32 -10.20 -4.32
C MET A 184 -2.71 -10.60 -5.67
N LEU A 185 -1.39 -10.77 -5.74
CA LEU A 185 -0.66 -11.26 -6.91
C LEU A 185 -0.62 -12.79 -6.99
N THR A 186 -1.08 -13.48 -5.97
CA THR A 186 -1.22 -14.94 -5.98
C THR A 186 -2.53 -15.39 -6.61
N SER A 187 -2.70 -16.70 -6.74
CA SER A 187 -3.98 -17.36 -7.08
C SER A 187 -4.71 -17.84 -5.82
N TRP A 188 -4.50 -17.21 -4.69
CA TRP A 188 -5.16 -17.57 -3.43
C TRP A 188 -6.62 -17.15 -3.41
N TYR A 189 -7.45 -18.03 -2.87
CA TYR A 189 -8.83 -17.78 -2.50
C TYR A 189 -9.04 -18.26 -1.05
N PRO A 190 -9.98 -17.68 -0.29
CA PRO A 190 -10.17 -17.96 1.12
C PRO A 190 -10.48 -19.41 1.51
N ASP A 191 -10.85 -20.25 0.56
CA ASP A 191 -11.08 -21.68 0.71
C ASP A 191 -9.80 -22.54 0.66
N LYS A 192 -8.64 -21.91 0.42
CA LYS A 192 -7.36 -22.61 0.29
C LYS A 192 -6.42 -22.26 1.44
N PRO A 193 -5.58 -23.20 1.88
CA PRO A 193 -4.52 -22.91 2.83
C PRO A 193 -3.59 -21.80 2.33
N PHE A 194 -3.22 -20.87 3.23
CA PHE A 194 -2.29 -19.77 2.98
C PHE A 194 -1.23 -19.73 4.08
N TYR A 195 0.04 -20.00 3.73
CA TYR A 195 1.10 -20.15 4.72
C TYR A 195 2.28 -19.23 4.43
N ASP A 196 2.85 -18.67 5.51
CA ASP A 196 4.13 -17.96 5.49
C ASP A 196 5.07 -18.56 6.55
N PRO A 197 5.94 -19.50 6.16
CA PRO A 197 6.86 -20.17 7.09
C PRO A 197 8.04 -19.32 7.56
N THR A 198 8.11 -18.03 7.16
CA THR A 198 9.14 -17.05 7.54
C THR A 198 8.50 -15.69 7.81
N CYS A 199 7.42 -15.69 8.61
CA CYS A 199 6.47 -14.59 8.67
C CYS A 199 6.98 -13.34 9.42
N GLY A 200 8.07 -13.44 10.20
CA GLY A 200 8.53 -12.34 11.03
C GLY A 200 7.40 -11.81 11.92
N SER A 201 7.13 -10.50 11.83
CA SER A 201 6.06 -9.84 12.59
C SER A 201 4.64 -10.12 12.09
N GLY A 202 4.45 -11.08 11.18
CA GLY A 202 3.15 -11.56 10.71
C GLY A 202 2.46 -10.69 9.65
N THR A 203 3.16 -9.76 9.00
CA THR A 203 2.51 -8.79 8.08
C THR A 203 1.77 -9.48 6.93
N ILE A 204 2.39 -10.47 6.26
CA ILE A 204 1.76 -11.18 5.13
C ILE A 204 0.55 -12.01 5.58
N PRO A 205 0.63 -12.85 6.62
CA PRO A 205 -0.53 -13.57 7.14
C PRO A 205 -1.68 -12.66 7.58
N ILE A 206 -1.38 -11.52 8.22
CA ILE A 206 -2.39 -10.55 8.66
C ILE A 206 -3.10 -9.93 7.45
N GLU A 207 -2.36 -9.45 6.43
CA GLU A 207 -2.97 -8.90 5.22
C GLU A 207 -3.78 -9.96 4.45
N ALA A 208 -3.33 -11.23 4.45
CA ALA A 208 -4.12 -12.33 3.89
C ALA A 208 -5.44 -12.51 4.64
N ALA A 209 -5.43 -12.50 5.97
CA ALA A 209 -6.63 -12.60 6.79
C ALA A 209 -7.59 -11.42 6.56
N LEU A 210 -7.08 -10.17 6.50
CA LEU A 210 -7.88 -8.99 6.19
C LEU A 210 -8.52 -9.08 4.79
N ILE A 211 -7.80 -9.60 3.79
CA ILE A 211 -8.32 -9.82 2.44
C ILE A 211 -9.38 -10.93 2.45
N GLY A 212 -9.10 -12.07 3.08
CA GLY A 212 -10.01 -13.22 3.14
C GLY A 212 -11.33 -12.90 3.83
N LYS A 213 -11.27 -12.18 4.96
CA LYS A 213 -12.44 -11.72 5.71
C LYS A 213 -13.11 -10.50 5.08
N ASN A 214 -12.58 -9.94 4.01
CA ASN A 214 -13.03 -8.70 3.38
C ASN A 214 -13.07 -7.50 4.36
N ILE A 215 -12.11 -7.42 5.27
CA ILE A 215 -11.98 -6.29 6.18
C ILE A 215 -11.25 -5.16 5.46
N ALA A 216 -11.89 -3.99 5.38
CA ALA A 216 -11.27 -2.81 4.77
C ALA A 216 -10.08 -2.31 5.60
N PRO A 217 -8.89 -2.06 5.00
CA PRO A 217 -7.67 -1.73 5.74
C PRO A 217 -7.72 -0.38 6.45
N GLY A 218 -8.63 0.51 6.06
CA GLY A 218 -8.81 1.85 6.61
C GLY A 218 -9.84 1.96 7.74
N LEU A 219 -10.47 0.84 8.19
CA LEU A 219 -11.56 0.87 9.17
C LEU A 219 -11.17 1.49 10.53
N ASN A 220 -9.95 1.21 10.99
CA ASN A 220 -9.50 1.54 12.35
C ASN A 220 -8.47 2.67 12.37
N ARG A 221 -8.50 3.55 11.36
CA ARG A 221 -7.60 4.71 11.30
C ARG A 221 -8.38 5.96 10.88
N SER A 222 -7.76 7.14 11.10
CA SER A 222 -8.26 8.43 10.63
C SER A 222 -7.53 8.90 9.37
N PHE A 223 -8.13 9.85 8.67
CA PHE A 223 -7.59 10.47 7.45
C PHE A 223 -7.63 11.99 7.58
N ALA A 224 -6.73 12.69 6.87
CA ALA A 224 -6.69 14.16 6.93
C ALA A 224 -8.02 14.78 6.48
N ALA A 225 -8.62 14.22 5.43
CA ALA A 225 -9.87 14.72 4.86
C ALA A 225 -11.11 14.61 5.77
N GLU A 226 -11.08 13.78 6.81
CA GLU A 226 -12.20 13.68 7.77
C GLU A 226 -12.50 14.99 8.51
N LYS A 227 -11.51 15.86 8.62
CA LYS A 227 -11.61 17.15 9.31
C LYS A 227 -11.93 18.31 8.36
N TRP A 228 -12.12 18.04 7.06
CA TRP A 228 -12.33 19.08 6.08
C TRP A 228 -13.78 19.53 6.01
N THR A 229 -14.00 20.82 6.13
CA THR A 229 -15.33 21.40 6.31
C THR A 229 -16.19 21.42 5.03
N PHE A 230 -15.57 21.23 3.86
CA PHE A 230 -16.30 21.20 2.59
C PHE A 230 -16.82 19.81 2.21
N PHE A 231 -16.44 18.78 2.94
CA PHE A 231 -16.96 17.43 2.76
C PHE A 231 -18.35 17.27 3.39
N THR A 232 -19.13 16.35 2.85
CA THR A 232 -20.42 15.96 3.45
C THR A 232 -20.17 15.46 4.88
N PRO A 233 -20.80 16.06 5.90
CA PRO A 233 -20.62 15.63 7.28
C PRO A 233 -20.92 14.15 7.46
N GLY A 234 -20.03 13.44 8.19
CA GLY A 234 -20.22 12.01 8.49
C GLY A 234 -19.97 11.06 7.32
N VAL A 235 -19.47 11.54 6.16
CA VAL A 235 -19.25 10.68 4.99
C VAL A 235 -18.28 9.52 5.25
N PHE A 236 -17.22 9.74 6.02
CA PHE A 236 -16.28 8.68 6.40
C PHE A 236 -16.94 7.66 7.34
N ASP A 237 -17.76 8.08 8.29
CA ASP A 237 -18.46 7.17 9.20
C ASP A 237 -19.47 6.32 8.46
N LYS A 238 -20.21 6.90 7.52
CA LYS A 238 -21.12 6.18 6.62
C LYS A 238 -20.37 5.07 5.87
N VAL A 239 -19.23 5.40 5.24
CA VAL A 239 -18.43 4.41 4.50
C VAL A 239 -17.86 3.33 5.42
N ARG A 240 -17.45 3.68 6.65
CA ARG A 240 -17.01 2.67 7.64
C ARG A 240 -18.15 1.72 8.06
N GLU A 241 -19.36 2.22 8.23
CA GLU A 241 -20.52 1.39 8.53
C GLU A 241 -20.85 0.42 7.38
N GLU A 242 -20.82 0.91 6.14
CA GLU A 242 -20.98 0.10 4.96
C GLU A 242 -19.88 -0.97 4.88
N ALA A 243 -18.63 -0.59 5.09
CA ALA A 243 -17.50 -1.52 5.06
C ALA A 243 -17.57 -2.59 6.15
N ARG A 244 -18.11 -2.28 7.35
CA ARG A 244 -18.32 -3.30 8.39
C ARG A 244 -19.37 -4.34 8.00
N LYS A 245 -20.38 -3.97 7.23
CA LYS A 245 -21.42 -4.90 6.75
C LYS A 245 -20.88 -5.86 5.69
N GLU A 246 -19.80 -5.51 5.01
CA GLU A 246 -19.15 -6.34 4.00
C GLU A 246 -18.20 -7.40 4.59
N ILE A 247 -17.94 -7.37 5.89
CA ILE A 247 -17.05 -8.33 6.56
C ILE A 247 -17.67 -9.71 6.53
N ARG A 248 -16.91 -10.70 6.07
CA ARG A 248 -17.32 -12.12 6.01
C ARG A 248 -17.13 -12.78 7.36
N THR A 249 -18.04 -12.54 8.30
CA THR A 249 -17.94 -13.01 9.69
C THR A 249 -17.90 -14.52 9.81
N GLU A 250 -18.74 -15.24 9.06
CA GLU A 250 -18.87 -16.69 9.11
C GLU A 250 -17.73 -17.48 8.45
N LEU A 251 -16.88 -16.79 7.68
CA LEU A 251 -15.79 -17.45 6.97
C LEU A 251 -14.65 -17.78 7.93
N GLN A 252 -14.22 -19.03 7.98
CA GLN A 252 -13.01 -19.47 8.66
C GLN A 252 -11.88 -19.64 7.63
N LEU A 253 -10.70 -19.10 7.95
CA LEU A 253 -9.53 -19.12 7.09
C LEU A 253 -8.53 -20.15 7.60
N ASP A 254 -7.80 -20.75 6.67
CA ASP A 254 -6.68 -21.64 6.96
C ASP A 254 -5.37 -20.90 6.70
N ILE A 255 -4.93 -20.11 7.67
CA ILE A 255 -3.72 -19.29 7.56
C ILE A 255 -2.72 -19.68 8.64
N LEU A 256 -1.46 -19.93 8.25
CA LEU A 256 -0.35 -20.20 9.14
C LEU A 256 0.77 -19.18 8.95
N GLY A 257 1.23 -18.58 10.03
CA GLY A 257 2.48 -17.84 10.10
C GLY A 257 3.47 -18.59 10.98
N ALA A 258 4.70 -18.80 10.50
CA ALA A 258 5.73 -19.39 11.33
C ALA A 258 7.05 -18.61 11.22
N ASP A 259 7.83 -18.62 12.27
CA ASP A 259 9.17 -18.05 12.33
C ASP A 259 10.03 -18.81 13.31
N ILE A 260 11.33 -18.82 13.09
CA ILE A 260 12.29 -19.41 14.01
C ILE A 260 12.42 -18.62 15.32
N ASP A 261 12.21 -17.30 15.24
CA ASP A 261 12.30 -16.39 16.38
C ASP A 261 10.96 -16.30 17.12
N GLY A 262 10.92 -16.88 18.33
CA GLY A 262 9.73 -16.82 19.18
C GLY A 262 9.30 -15.40 19.56
N SER A 263 10.24 -14.45 19.65
CA SER A 263 9.90 -13.05 19.92
C SER A 263 9.13 -12.42 18.77
N MET A 264 9.46 -12.76 17.53
CA MET A 264 8.73 -12.32 16.35
C MET A 264 7.32 -12.92 16.30
N ILE A 265 7.16 -14.18 16.71
CA ILE A 265 5.84 -14.82 16.81
C ILE A 265 4.94 -14.12 17.84
N GLU A 266 5.47 -13.71 18.99
CA GLU A 266 4.69 -12.93 19.96
C GLU A 266 4.29 -11.55 19.42
N ILE A 267 5.18 -10.87 18.69
CA ILE A 267 4.87 -9.62 18.00
C ILE A 267 3.79 -9.86 16.92
N ALA A 268 3.89 -10.95 16.15
CA ALA A 268 2.91 -11.29 15.12
C ALA A 268 1.51 -11.54 15.72
N LYS A 269 1.40 -12.24 16.83
CA LYS A 269 0.15 -12.45 17.58
C LYS A 269 -0.44 -11.11 18.05
N GLN A 270 0.37 -10.23 18.63
CA GLN A 270 -0.09 -8.91 19.08
C GLN A 270 -0.57 -8.03 17.91
N ASN A 271 0.14 -8.07 16.78
CA ASN A 271 -0.27 -7.38 15.57
C ASN A 271 -1.62 -7.92 15.03
N ALA A 272 -1.80 -9.25 15.04
CA ALA A 272 -3.04 -9.89 14.60
C ALA A 272 -4.23 -9.55 15.50
N ILE A 273 -4.02 -9.47 16.83
CA ILE A 273 -5.02 -9.00 17.79
C ILE A 273 -5.45 -7.57 17.46
N LYS A 274 -4.48 -6.67 17.26
CA LYS A 274 -4.76 -5.27 16.91
C LYS A 274 -5.44 -5.12 15.56
N ALA A 275 -5.14 -6.00 14.61
CA ALA A 275 -5.78 -6.06 13.30
C ALA A 275 -7.20 -6.67 13.35
N GLY A 276 -7.59 -7.30 14.48
CA GLY A 276 -8.89 -7.97 14.64
C GLY A 276 -9.01 -9.29 13.86
N VAL A 277 -7.89 -10.01 13.63
CA VAL A 277 -7.85 -11.25 12.86
C VAL A 277 -7.07 -12.38 13.54
N ALA A 278 -6.84 -12.27 14.85
CA ALA A 278 -6.04 -13.24 15.59
C ALA A 278 -6.65 -14.66 15.58
N ASP A 279 -7.96 -14.76 15.54
CA ASP A 279 -8.74 -16.02 15.46
C ASP A 279 -8.65 -16.70 14.08
N GLN A 280 -8.13 -16.00 13.08
CA GLN A 280 -8.02 -16.50 11.69
C GLN A 280 -6.62 -17.00 11.33
N ILE A 281 -5.63 -16.84 12.23
CA ILE A 281 -4.23 -17.11 11.93
C ILE A 281 -3.63 -17.97 13.04
N GLU A 282 -3.09 -19.12 12.67
CA GLU A 282 -2.26 -19.91 13.58
C GLU A 282 -0.80 -19.39 13.49
N PHE A 283 -0.21 -18.95 14.61
CA PHE A 283 1.19 -18.55 14.68
C PHE A 283 2.01 -19.59 15.46
N LYS A 284 3.11 -20.07 14.86
CA LYS A 284 4.00 -21.10 15.44
C LYS A 284 5.46 -20.68 15.42
N GLN A 285 6.17 -20.84 16.54
CA GLN A 285 7.61 -20.85 16.50
C GLN A 285 8.06 -22.17 15.87
N MET A 286 8.76 -22.12 14.74
CA MET A 286 9.15 -23.31 13.99
C MET A 286 10.35 -22.99 13.08
N GLN A 287 11.31 -23.93 13.00
CA GLN A 287 12.36 -23.85 11.98
C GLN A 287 11.78 -24.19 10.60
N LEU A 288 12.26 -23.50 9.57
CA LEU A 288 11.81 -23.72 8.19
C LEU A 288 11.96 -25.20 7.75
N LYS A 289 13.07 -25.85 8.14
CA LYS A 289 13.33 -27.28 7.83
C LYS A 289 12.29 -28.23 8.42
N ASP A 290 11.57 -27.83 9.46
CA ASP A 290 10.58 -28.67 10.15
C ASP A 290 9.16 -28.45 9.60
N PHE A 291 9.00 -27.47 8.72
CA PHE A 291 7.70 -27.20 8.09
C PHE A 291 7.22 -28.38 7.24
N ARG A 292 6.07 -28.93 7.57
CA ARG A 292 5.39 -30.04 6.87
C ARG A 292 3.89 -29.81 6.86
N THR A 293 3.24 -30.21 5.79
CA THR A 293 1.78 -30.22 5.70
C THR A 293 1.30 -31.38 4.83
N LYS A 294 0.15 -31.95 5.19
CA LYS A 294 -0.57 -32.94 4.38
C LYS A 294 -1.65 -32.31 3.51
N LYS A 295 -1.91 -31.01 3.68
CA LYS A 295 -2.90 -30.27 2.88
C LYS A 295 -2.40 -30.07 1.45
N GLU A 296 -3.32 -29.98 0.51
CA GLU A 296 -3.03 -29.83 -0.91
C GLU A 296 -3.55 -28.49 -1.44
N ASN A 297 -3.05 -28.05 -2.60
CA ASN A 297 -3.51 -26.90 -3.36
C ASN A 297 -3.40 -25.54 -2.59
N GLY A 298 -2.52 -25.47 -1.62
CA GLY A 298 -2.30 -24.26 -0.85
C GLY A 298 -1.38 -23.25 -1.54
N ILE A 299 -1.22 -22.12 -0.89
CA ILE A 299 -0.35 -21.02 -1.30
C ILE A 299 0.69 -20.77 -0.21
N ILE A 300 1.95 -20.69 -0.58
CA ILE A 300 3.02 -20.16 0.27
C ILE A 300 3.40 -18.79 -0.28
N VAL A 301 3.42 -17.77 0.60
CA VAL A 301 4.00 -16.47 0.33
C VAL A 301 5.05 -16.19 1.40
N ALA A 302 6.27 -15.91 0.99
CA ALA A 302 7.38 -15.68 1.90
C ALA A 302 8.18 -14.44 1.49
N ASN A 303 8.63 -13.70 2.50
CA ASN A 303 9.59 -12.61 2.38
C ASN A 303 10.77 -12.90 3.31
N PRO A 304 11.64 -13.87 2.94
CA PRO A 304 12.78 -14.24 3.77
C PRO A 304 13.74 -13.06 3.94
N PRO A 305 14.59 -13.04 4.96
CA PRO A 305 15.57 -11.98 5.12
C PRO A 305 16.51 -11.93 3.91
N TYR A 306 16.76 -10.73 3.39
CA TYR A 306 17.67 -10.45 2.28
C TYR A 306 18.38 -9.10 2.47
N GLY A 307 19.54 -8.95 1.80
CA GLY A 307 20.36 -7.74 1.84
C GLY A 307 21.21 -7.60 3.10
N ASP A 308 22.19 -6.72 3.06
CA ASP A 308 23.27 -6.55 4.04
C ASP A 308 22.85 -6.15 5.48
N ARG A 309 21.54 -6.00 5.73
CA ARG A 309 21.05 -5.45 7.00
C ARG A 309 20.78 -6.47 8.10
N LEU A 310 20.58 -7.74 7.76
CA LEU A 310 20.15 -8.76 8.73
C LEU A 310 20.98 -10.03 8.71
N LEU A 311 21.52 -10.44 7.56
CA LEU A 311 22.29 -11.68 7.38
C LEU A 311 23.42 -11.48 6.39
N SER A 312 24.49 -12.31 6.49
CA SER A 312 25.47 -12.41 5.43
C SER A 312 24.82 -13.03 4.18
N GLU A 313 25.45 -12.80 3.01
CA GLU A 313 24.99 -13.39 1.74
C GLU A 313 24.92 -14.92 1.82
N GLU A 314 25.92 -15.55 2.41
CA GLU A 314 25.99 -17.01 2.62
C GLU A 314 24.81 -17.52 3.48
N GLN A 315 24.45 -16.79 4.54
CA GLN A 315 23.32 -17.15 5.41
C GLN A 315 21.99 -17.04 4.65
N ALA A 316 21.81 -16.00 3.83
CA ALA A 316 20.63 -15.85 2.99
C ALA A 316 20.51 -16.99 1.98
N GLN A 317 21.60 -17.32 1.30
CA GLN A 317 21.67 -18.43 0.33
C GLN A 317 21.36 -19.80 0.98
N ALA A 318 21.82 -20.01 2.21
CA ALA A 318 21.49 -21.23 2.98
C ALA A 318 19.98 -21.34 3.26
N ILE A 319 19.31 -20.21 3.57
CA ILE A 319 17.84 -20.16 3.73
C ILE A 319 17.14 -20.49 2.41
N TYR A 320 17.59 -19.94 1.29
CA TYR A 320 16.98 -20.21 -0.03
C TYR A 320 17.09 -21.69 -0.41
N LYS A 321 18.25 -22.31 -0.17
CA LYS A 321 18.44 -23.75 -0.37
C LYS A 321 17.47 -24.55 0.50
N GLN A 322 17.38 -24.20 1.80
CA GLN A 322 16.46 -24.85 2.73
C GLN A 322 14.98 -24.68 2.30
N MET A 323 14.60 -23.51 1.78
CA MET A 323 13.25 -23.30 1.20
C MET A 323 13.00 -24.28 0.04
N GLY A 324 13.95 -24.40 -0.89
CA GLY A 324 13.84 -25.31 -2.02
C GLY A 324 13.62 -26.76 -1.58
N GLU A 325 14.46 -27.24 -0.65
CA GLU A 325 14.35 -28.60 -0.10
C GLU A 325 13.04 -28.83 0.66
N THR A 326 12.62 -27.84 1.49
CA THR A 326 11.39 -27.94 2.31
C THR A 326 10.13 -27.90 1.46
N TYR A 327 10.12 -27.12 0.39
CA TYR A 327 8.93 -26.92 -0.44
C TYR A 327 8.85 -27.90 -1.64
N ALA A 328 9.93 -28.61 -1.97
CA ALA A 328 9.97 -29.57 -3.07
C ALA A 328 8.84 -30.63 -3.00
N PRO A 329 8.54 -31.25 -1.83
CA PRO A 329 7.47 -32.25 -1.72
C PRO A 329 6.06 -31.70 -1.90
N LEU A 330 5.89 -30.36 -1.85
CA LEU A 330 4.59 -29.71 -1.93
C LEU A 330 4.21 -29.43 -3.41
N GLU A 331 4.09 -30.46 -4.21
CA GLU A 331 3.89 -30.36 -5.67
C GLU A 331 2.63 -29.57 -6.05
N THR A 332 1.53 -29.72 -5.30
CA THR A 332 0.26 -29.02 -5.58
C THR A 332 0.21 -27.60 -5.04
N TRP A 333 1.19 -27.20 -4.27
CA TRP A 333 1.28 -25.86 -3.68
C TRP A 333 1.94 -24.87 -4.65
N SER A 334 1.37 -23.69 -4.78
CA SER A 334 2.07 -22.57 -5.44
C SER A 334 2.88 -21.79 -4.41
N LYS A 335 4.12 -21.49 -4.75
CA LYS A 335 5.07 -20.81 -3.87
C LYS A 335 5.44 -19.47 -4.48
N TYR A 336 5.47 -18.44 -3.67
CA TYR A 336 5.72 -17.06 -4.06
C TYR A 336 6.72 -16.46 -3.08
N ILE A 337 7.91 -16.09 -3.57
CA ILE A 337 9.01 -15.63 -2.71
C ILE A 337 9.49 -14.27 -3.20
N LEU A 338 9.52 -13.29 -2.29
CA LEU A 338 10.04 -11.96 -2.53
C LEU A 338 11.48 -11.88 -2.05
N THR A 339 12.42 -11.51 -2.93
CA THR A 339 13.81 -11.25 -2.54
C THR A 339 14.47 -10.25 -3.49
N SER A 340 15.53 -9.58 -3.01
CA SER A 340 16.39 -8.74 -3.84
C SER A 340 17.55 -9.52 -4.49
N ASP A 341 17.75 -10.77 -4.10
CA ASP A 341 18.82 -11.61 -4.64
C ASP A 341 18.47 -12.11 -6.06
N LEU A 342 19.26 -11.72 -7.02
CA LEU A 342 19.08 -12.12 -8.42
C LEU A 342 19.53 -13.57 -8.68
N THR A 343 20.33 -14.15 -7.79
CA THR A 343 20.81 -15.54 -7.86
C THR A 343 19.94 -16.52 -7.11
N PHE A 344 18.81 -16.05 -6.55
CA PHE A 344 17.88 -16.85 -5.72
C PHE A 344 17.54 -18.22 -6.29
N GLU A 345 17.24 -18.30 -7.60
CA GLU A 345 16.86 -19.57 -8.25
C GLU A 345 17.95 -20.63 -8.23
N ASP A 346 19.21 -20.21 -8.29
CA ASP A 346 20.36 -21.11 -8.32
C ASP A 346 20.54 -21.78 -6.94
N HIS A 347 20.25 -21.06 -5.86
CA HIS A 347 20.26 -21.58 -4.51
C HIS A 347 18.97 -22.31 -4.12
N TYR A 348 17.82 -21.85 -4.62
CA TYR A 348 16.53 -22.50 -4.40
C TYR A 348 16.42 -23.85 -5.14
N GLY A 349 17.24 -24.06 -6.18
CA GLY A 349 17.33 -25.31 -6.92
C GLY A 349 16.22 -25.55 -7.96
N GLN A 350 15.41 -24.52 -8.26
CA GLN A 350 14.35 -24.60 -9.27
C GLN A 350 14.19 -23.24 -9.98
N LYS A 351 13.95 -23.27 -11.30
CA LYS A 351 13.59 -22.06 -12.06
C LYS A 351 12.12 -21.68 -11.81
N ALA A 352 11.88 -20.39 -11.59
CA ALA A 352 10.54 -19.87 -11.37
C ALA A 352 9.68 -19.97 -12.64
N THR A 353 8.41 -20.29 -12.48
CA THR A 353 7.43 -20.26 -13.58
C THR A 353 7.24 -18.84 -14.10
N LYS A 354 7.32 -17.85 -13.21
CA LYS A 354 7.21 -16.43 -13.53
C LYS A 354 7.99 -15.59 -12.52
N LYS A 355 8.51 -14.45 -12.97
CA LYS A 355 9.10 -13.43 -12.10
C LYS A 355 8.37 -12.10 -12.29
N ARG A 356 8.21 -11.36 -11.22
CA ARG A 356 7.66 -10.01 -11.27
C ARG A 356 8.56 -9.04 -10.52
N LYS A 357 9.06 -8.03 -11.23
CA LYS A 357 9.85 -6.96 -10.64
C LYS A 357 8.95 -6.07 -9.77
N LEU A 358 9.35 -5.89 -8.51
CA LEU A 358 8.69 -5.04 -7.51
C LEU A 358 9.74 -4.14 -6.84
N TYR A 359 9.27 -3.19 -6.02
CA TYR A 359 10.14 -2.33 -5.24
C TYR A 359 9.68 -2.26 -3.79
N ASN A 360 10.51 -2.74 -2.87
CA ASN A 360 10.30 -2.56 -1.44
C ASN A 360 11.05 -1.29 -0.97
N GLY A 361 10.36 -0.15 -0.95
CA GLY A 361 10.99 1.15 -0.81
C GLY A 361 11.86 1.49 -2.01
N ALA A 362 13.15 1.77 -1.80
CA ALA A 362 14.13 2.00 -2.87
C ALA A 362 14.78 0.71 -3.40
N ILE A 363 14.58 -0.43 -2.73
CA ILE A 363 15.23 -1.69 -3.07
C ILE A 363 14.43 -2.39 -4.16
N ARG A 364 15.08 -2.68 -5.28
CA ARG A 364 14.53 -3.57 -6.30
C ARG A 364 14.46 -4.99 -5.72
N THR A 365 13.30 -5.62 -5.88
CA THR A 365 13.06 -7.02 -5.54
C THR A 365 12.43 -7.74 -6.71
N ASP A 366 12.59 -9.05 -6.77
CA ASP A 366 11.87 -9.90 -7.70
C ASP A 366 10.93 -10.83 -6.91
N TYR A 367 9.68 -10.94 -7.34
CA TYR A 367 8.67 -11.84 -6.79
C TYR A 367 8.65 -13.10 -7.64
N PHE A 368 9.35 -14.12 -7.17
CA PHE A 368 9.49 -15.41 -7.83
C PHE A 368 8.24 -16.25 -7.59
N GLN A 369 7.68 -16.81 -8.65
CA GLN A 369 6.44 -17.58 -8.62
C GLN A 369 6.70 -18.99 -9.14
N PHE A 370 6.41 -19.99 -8.33
CA PHE A 370 6.50 -21.42 -8.64
C PHE A 370 5.09 -21.99 -8.54
N TRP A 371 4.47 -22.30 -9.67
CA TRP A 371 3.08 -22.74 -9.68
C TRP A 371 2.98 -24.21 -9.38
N GLY A 372 2.05 -24.57 -8.49
CA GLY A 372 1.74 -25.97 -8.17
C GLY A 372 1.06 -26.70 -9.33
N VAL A 373 1.27 -27.99 -9.38
CA VAL A 373 0.64 -28.87 -10.35
C VAL A 373 -0.86 -28.98 -10.03
N ARG A 374 -1.72 -28.69 -11.01
CA ARG A 374 -3.16 -28.94 -10.87
C ARG A 374 -3.42 -30.41 -11.08
N LYS A 375 -3.76 -31.18 -10.04
CA LYS A 375 -4.34 -32.51 -10.22
C LYS A 375 -5.68 -32.35 -10.97
N ARG A 376 -5.82 -32.97 -12.15
CA ARG A 376 -7.13 -33.06 -12.82
C ARG A 376 -8.06 -33.79 -11.86
N ARG A 377 -9.24 -33.23 -11.57
CA ARG A 377 -10.31 -34.00 -10.95
C ARG A 377 -10.62 -35.16 -11.91
N VAL A 378 -10.35 -36.39 -11.50
CA VAL A 378 -10.89 -37.55 -12.16
C VAL A 378 -12.41 -37.44 -11.96
N GLN A 379 -13.15 -37.18 -13.02
CA GLN A 379 -14.59 -37.39 -12.99
C GLN A 379 -14.78 -38.87 -12.70
N GLU A 380 -15.23 -39.21 -11.51
CA GLU A 380 -15.82 -40.50 -11.25
C GLU A 380 -17.12 -40.53 -12.05
N ASP A 381 -17.06 -41.18 -13.21
CA ASP A 381 -18.26 -41.59 -13.97
C ASP A 381 -19.13 -42.46 -13.05
N LYS A 382 -20.29 -41.91 -12.71
CA LYS A 382 -21.37 -42.65 -12.07
C LYS A 382 -22.37 -43.09 -13.14
#